data_457b05ab61fa82c4fe7b1664908e7268
#
_entry.id   457b05ab61fa82c4fe7b1664908e7268
#
_cell.length_a   1.000
_cell.length_b   1.000
_cell.length_c   1.000
_cell.angle_alpha   90.00
_cell.angle_beta   90.00
_cell.angle_gamma   90.00
#
_symmetry.space_group_name_H-M   'P 1'
#
loop_
_entity.id
_entity.type
_entity.pdbx_description
1 polymer ?
#
loop_
_entity_poly.entity_id
_entity_poly.type
_entity_poly.pdbx_seq_one_letter_code
_entity_poly.pdbx_strand_id
1 'polypeptide(L)'
;FLLLKKHNKKNYEHENLRIYSIILIFLVLMIGAGSFLFHLFGNVWSLLADTIPIMIFIILYLYLAVRFYLEQTKVISTFSIFSFLFLNYSLSYFGVEEISSYLMALFSMLIIACIAYRKNKRNISSGLFLTSFIFMVSLGFRQLDLFTCAQFSHGTHWIWHILNSILLYTLVVLFIERKIR
;
A
#
# COMPACT_ATOMS: atom_id res chain seq x y z
N PHE A 1 10.60 -10.76 -9.33
CA PHE A 1 11.68 -11.74 -9.11
C PHE A 1 12.17 -11.73 -7.64
N LEU A 2 12.61 -10.58 -7.09
CA LEU A 2 13.13 -10.48 -5.72
C LEU A 2 12.11 -10.89 -4.66
N LEU A 3 10.85 -10.48 -4.79
CA LEU A 3 9.76 -10.86 -3.88
C LEU A 3 9.49 -12.36 -3.92
N LEU A 4 9.46 -12.98 -5.10
CA LEU A 4 9.29 -14.43 -5.24
C LEU A 4 10.47 -15.20 -4.61
N LYS A 5 11.70 -14.72 -4.78
CA LYS A 5 12.87 -15.32 -4.14
C LYS A 5 12.79 -15.26 -2.62
N LYS A 6 12.35 -14.13 -2.04
CA LYS A 6 12.12 -14.01 -0.58
C LYS A 6 10.99 -14.91 -0.11
N HIS A 7 9.87 -14.93 -0.84
CA HIS A 7 8.75 -15.80 -0.55
C HIS A 7 9.17 -17.28 -0.48
N ASN A 8 9.89 -17.77 -1.49
CA ASN A 8 10.31 -19.17 -1.55
C ASN A 8 11.34 -19.58 -0.47
N LYS A 9 12.11 -18.60 0.04
CA LYS A 9 13.07 -18.85 1.13
C LYS A 9 12.43 -18.84 2.52
N LYS A 10 11.21 -18.31 2.65
CA LYS A 10 10.52 -18.19 3.93
C LYS A 10 9.84 -19.49 4.31
N ASN A 11 10.17 -20.01 5.51
CA ASN A 11 9.40 -21.08 6.13
C ASN A 11 8.17 -20.45 6.81
N TYR A 12 6.97 -20.70 6.27
CA TYR A 12 5.72 -20.15 6.81
C TYR A 12 5.17 -21.06 7.90
N GLU A 13 4.86 -20.50 9.06
CA GLU A 13 4.26 -21.23 10.17
C GLU A 13 2.83 -21.72 9.86
N HIS A 14 2.13 -20.99 8.95
CA HIS A 14 0.77 -21.31 8.54
C HIS A 14 0.63 -21.17 7.01
N GLU A 15 -0.03 -22.13 6.39
CA GLU A 15 -0.28 -22.15 4.94
C GLU A 15 -1.02 -20.89 4.45
N ASN A 16 -1.97 -20.37 5.22
CA ASN A 16 -2.70 -19.14 4.91
C ASN A 16 -1.77 -17.94 4.71
N LEU A 17 -0.67 -17.86 5.46
CA LEU A 17 0.29 -16.76 5.34
C LEU A 17 1.06 -16.82 4.03
N ARG A 18 1.35 -18.03 3.57
CA ARG A 18 1.97 -18.29 2.27
C ARG A 18 1.05 -17.80 1.14
N ILE A 19 -0.24 -18.14 1.21
CA ILE A 19 -1.26 -17.73 0.23
C ILE A 19 -1.38 -16.20 0.18
N TYR A 20 -1.52 -15.53 1.33
CA TYR A 20 -1.59 -14.06 1.38
C TYR A 20 -0.35 -13.40 0.79
N SER A 21 0.85 -13.95 1.04
CA SER A 21 2.09 -13.41 0.45
C SER A 21 2.09 -13.53 -1.08
N ILE A 22 1.59 -14.64 -1.63
CA ILE A 22 1.45 -14.84 -3.08
C ILE A 22 0.45 -13.84 -3.66
N ILE A 23 -0.70 -13.64 -2.99
CA ILE A 23 -1.72 -12.68 -3.43
C ILE A 23 -1.15 -11.26 -3.46
N LEU A 24 -0.42 -10.85 -2.41
CA LEU A 24 0.22 -9.53 -2.39
C LEU A 24 1.24 -9.34 -3.50
N ILE A 25 2.08 -10.36 -3.78
CA ILE A 25 3.04 -10.33 -4.90
C ILE A 25 2.31 -10.22 -6.24
N PHE A 26 1.24 -10.98 -6.43
CA PHE A 26 0.43 -10.92 -7.64
C PHE A 26 -0.21 -9.53 -7.83
N LEU A 27 -0.75 -8.94 -6.76
CA LEU A 27 -1.31 -7.58 -6.82
C LEU A 27 -0.25 -6.54 -7.20
N VAL A 28 0.98 -6.65 -6.69
CA VAL A 28 2.07 -5.75 -7.10
C VAL A 28 2.35 -5.85 -8.59
N LEU A 29 2.32 -7.07 -9.17
CA LEU A 29 2.47 -7.26 -10.61
C LEU A 29 1.30 -6.65 -11.39
N MET A 30 0.07 -6.81 -10.90
CA MET A 30 -1.13 -6.22 -11.52
C MET A 30 -1.10 -4.70 -11.46
N ILE A 31 -0.64 -4.09 -10.35
CA ILE A 31 -0.46 -2.65 -10.21
C ILE A 31 0.55 -2.15 -11.26
N GLY A 32 1.70 -2.81 -11.40
CA GLY A 32 2.69 -2.41 -12.39
C GLY A 32 2.19 -2.54 -13.83
N ALA A 33 1.49 -3.64 -14.16
CA ALA A 33 0.91 -3.85 -15.47
C ALA A 33 -0.22 -2.83 -15.77
N GLY A 34 -1.11 -2.58 -14.80
CA GLY A 34 -2.19 -1.60 -14.92
C GLY A 34 -1.66 -0.18 -15.15
N SER A 35 -0.67 0.21 -14.36
CA SER A 35 -0.01 1.51 -14.50
C SER A 35 0.64 1.67 -15.88
N PHE A 36 1.33 0.65 -16.38
CA PHE A 36 1.89 0.64 -17.73
C PHE A 36 0.79 0.80 -18.80
N LEU A 37 -0.31 0.05 -18.67
CA LEU A 37 -1.44 0.13 -19.61
C LEU A 37 -2.10 1.51 -19.58
N PHE A 38 -2.24 2.12 -18.39
CA PHE A 38 -2.80 3.45 -18.28
C PHE A 38 -1.94 4.51 -18.98
N HIS A 39 -0.62 4.45 -18.82
CA HIS A 39 0.29 5.36 -19.53
C HIS A 39 0.33 5.14 -21.04
N LEU A 40 0.03 3.92 -21.50
CA LEU A 40 0.01 3.60 -22.94
C LEU A 40 -1.29 4.04 -23.61
N PHE A 41 -2.45 3.83 -22.96
CA PHE A 41 -3.75 3.98 -23.59
C PHE A 41 -4.53 5.22 -23.12
N GLY A 42 -4.35 5.68 -21.89
CA GLY A 42 -4.95 6.92 -21.33
C GLY A 42 -6.48 6.98 -21.37
N ASN A 43 -7.17 5.86 -21.24
CA ASN A 43 -8.63 5.79 -21.32
C ASN A 43 -9.25 5.14 -20.06
N VAL A 44 -10.60 5.13 -19.97
CA VAL A 44 -11.33 4.70 -18.77
C VAL A 44 -11.01 3.26 -18.36
N TRP A 45 -10.95 2.30 -19.29
CA TRP A 45 -10.65 0.92 -18.91
C TRP A 45 -9.23 0.74 -18.38
N SER A 46 -8.24 1.45 -18.96
CA SER A 46 -6.85 1.39 -18.49
C SER A 46 -6.66 2.11 -17.15
N LEU A 47 -7.43 3.18 -16.88
CA LEU A 47 -7.50 3.82 -15.57
C LEU A 47 -8.04 2.83 -14.52
N LEU A 48 -9.08 2.06 -14.83
CA LEU A 48 -9.61 1.03 -13.94
C LEU A 48 -8.60 -0.10 -13.73
N ALA A 49 -7.86 -0.49 -14.77
CA ALA A 49 -6.81 -1.50 -14.67
C ALA A 49 -5.65 -1.07 -13.75
N ASP A 50 -5.37 0.24 -13.66
CA ASP A 50 -4.40 0.81 -12.73
C ASP A 50 -4.96 0.90 -11.29
N THR A 51 -6.14 1.51 -11.14
CA THR A 51 -6.67 1.89 -9.83
C THR A 51 -7.27 0.74 -9.03
N ILE A 52 -7.94 -0.23 -9.67
CA ILE A 52 -8.58 -1.36 -8.98
C ILE A 52 -7.56 -2.22 -8.22
N PRO A 53 -6.44 -2.67 -8.81
CA PRO A 53 -5.45 -3.45 -8.08
C PRO A 53 -4.82 -2.70 -6.90
N ILE A 54 -4.64 -1.38 -7.02
CA ILE A 54 -4.15 -0.53 -5.91
C ILE A 54 -5.14 -0.56 -4.75
N MET A 55 -6.43 -0.35 -5.01
CA MET A 55 -7.46 -0.36 -3.97
C MET A 55 -7.55 -1.73 -3.29
N ILE A 56 -7.52 -2.81 -4.07
CA ILE A 56 -7.54 -4.19 -3.53
C ILE A 56 -6.29 -4.41 -2.64
N PHE A 57 -5.12 -3.94 -3.07
CA PHE A 57 -3.88 -4.05 -2.28
C PHE A 57 -4.01 -3.30 -0.95
N ILE A 58 -4.51 -2.06 -0.96
CA ILE A 58 -4.69 -1.25 0.25
C ILE A 58 -5.62 -1.95 1.25
N ILE A 59 -6.79 -2.39 0.78
CA ILE A 59 -7.81 -3.06 1.62
C ILE A 59 -7.26 -4.37 2.19
N LEU A 60 -6.65 -5.20 1.36
CA LEU A 60 -6.08 -6.48 1.79
C LEU A 60 -4.94 -6.26 2.77
N TYR A 61 -4.01 -5.33 2.46
CA TYR A 61 -2.88 -5.07 3.34
C TYR A 61 -3.33 -4.51 4.69
N LEU A 62 -4.32 -3.62 4.72
CA LEU A 62 -4.92 -3.11 5.95
C LEU A 62 -5.48 -4.25 6.81
N TYR A 63 -6.29 -5.14 6.20
CA TYR A 63 -6.80 -6.32 6.90
C TYR A 63 -5.68 -7.17 7.48
N LEU A 64 -4.67 -7.50 6.68
CA LEU A 64 -3.56 -8.34 7.09
C LEU A 64 -2.71 -7.68 8.18
N ALA A 65 -2.50 -6.37 8.10
CA ALA A 65 -1.75 -5.62 9.09
C ALA A 65 -2.47 -5.61 10.45
N VAL A 66 -3.78 -5.33 10.47
CA VAL A 66 -4.57 -5.38 11.71
C VAL A 66 -4.62 -6.82 12.25
N ARG A 67 -4.83 -7.80 11.38
CA ARG A 67 -4.96 -9.21 11.77
C ARG A 67 -3.68 -9.80 12.33
N PHE A 68 -2.54 -9.55 11.66
CA PHE A 68 -1.28 -10.24 11.98
C PHE A 68 -0.25 -9.35 12.66
N TYR A 69 -0.18 -8.04 12.42
CA TYR A 69 0.75 -7.18 13.14
C TYR A 69 0.20 -6.77 14.51
N LEU A 70 -1.10 -6.45 14.56
CA LEU A 70 -1.75 -6.06 15.81
C LEU A 70 -2.38 -7.24 16.54
N GLU A 71 -2.38 -8.45 15.94
CA GLU A 71 -2.93 -9.70 16.51
C GLU A 71 -4.41 -9.55 16.90
N GLN A 72 -5.18 -8.86 16.08
CA GLN A 72 -6.59 -8.65 16.32
C GLN A 72 -7.45 -9.80 15.78
N THR A 73 -8.69 -9.88 16.24
CA THR A 73 -9.67 -10.86 15.73
C THR A 73 -10.03 -10.59 14.27
N LYS A 74 -10.59 -11.59 13.58
CA LYS A 74 -11.11 -11.41 12.21
C LYS A 74 -12.18 -10.31 12.16
N VAL A 75 -13.03 -10.24 13.17
CA VAL A 75 -14.10 -9.23 13.26
C VAL A 75 -13.52 -7.80 13.29
N ILE A 76 -12.55 -7.54 14.17
CA ILE A 76 -11.89 -6.22 14.26
C ILE A 76 -11.18 -5.88 12.96
N SER A 77 -10.49 -6.85 12.35
CA SER A 77 -9.80 -6.65 11.07
C SER A 77 -10.78 -6.33 9.91
N THR A 78 -11.93 -6.99 9.88
CA THR A 78 -12.99 -6.68 8.91
C THR A 78 -13.63 -5.32 9.19
N PHE A 79 -13.87 -4.99 10.46
CA PHE A 79 -14.41 -3.68 10.84
C PHE A 79 -13.46 -2.53 10.44
N SER A 80 -12.13 -2.74 10.50
CA SER A 80 -11.17 -1.73 10.05
C SER A 80 -11.29 -1.43 8.55
N ILE A 81 -11.68 -2.41 7.72
CA ILE A 81 -11.96 -2.19 6.28
C ILE A 81 -13.20 -1.28 6.13
N PHE A 82 -14.29 -1.59 6.82
CA PHE A 82 -15.50 -0.76 6.73
C PHE A 82 -15.25 0.67 7.21
N SER A 83 -14.50 0.84 8.29
CA SER A 83 -14.09 2.17 8.78
C SER A 83 -13.25 2.91 7.74
N PHE A 84 -12.30 2.24 7.10
CA PHE A 84 -11.49 2.80 6.02
C PHE A 84 -12.37 3.28 4.85
N LEU A 85 -13.26 2.41 4.36
CA LEU A 85 -14.13 2.73 3.24
C LEU A 85 -15.10 3.88 3.56
N PHE A 86 -15.68 3.88 4.77
CA PHE A 86 -16.57 4.95 5.21
C PHE A 86 -15.85 6.31 5.31
N LEU A 87 -14.65 6.33 5.91
CA LEU A 87 -13.86 7.56 6.02
C LEU A 87 -13.36 8.03 4.65
N ASN A 88 -12.95 7.11 3.78
CA ASN A 88 -12.56 7.43 2.41
C ASN A 88 -13.72 8.08 1.63
N TYR A 89 -14.91 7.49 1.71
CA TYR A 89 -16.12 8.05 1.11
C TYR A 89 -16.45 9.44 1.69
N SER A 90 -16.33 9.61 3.00
CA SER A 90 -16.57 10.91 3.65
C SER A 90 -15.58 11.98 3.16
N LEU A 91 -14.30 11.66 3.04
CA LEU A 91 -13.29 12.58 2.50
C LEU A 91 -13.57 12.93 1.04
N SER A 92 -13.98 11.96 0.22
CA SER A 92 -14.37 12.20 -1.17
C SER A 92 -15.55 13.17 -1.26
N TYR A 93 -16.53 13.04 -0.37
CA TYR A 93 -17.69 13.96 -0.31
C TYR A 93 -17.28 15.42 -0.01
N PHE A 94 -16.20 15.64 0.74
CA PHE A 94 -15.63 16.96 1.02
C PHE A 94 -14.67 17.48 -0.06
N GLY A 95 -14.63 16.88 -1.25
CA GLY A 95 -13.87 17.36 -2.40
C GLY A 95 -12.39 16.93 -2.44
N VAL A 96 -12.01 15.91 -1.67
CA VAL A 96 -10.64 15.37 -1.64
C VAL A 96 -10.58 14.03 -2.41
N GLU A 97 -11.35 13.90 -3.51
CA GLU A 97 -11.56 12.62 -4.19
C GLU A 97 -10.27 11.97 -4.71
N GLU A 98 -9.41 12.75 -5.37
CA GLU A 98 -8.25 12.20 -6.10
C GLU A 98 -7.18 11.57 -5.18
N ILE A 99 -7.04 12.06 -3.96
CA ILE A 99 -6.01 11.60 -3.02
C ILE A 99 -6.53 10.97 -1.74
N SER A 100 -7.86 10.94 -1.55
CA SER A 100 -8.49 10.47 -0.31
C SER A 100 -8.03 9.07 0.10
N SER A 101 -8.06 8.11 -0.82
CA SER A 101 -7.65 6.73 -0.58
C SER A 101 -6.16 6.61 -0.21
N TYR A 102 -5.30 7.41 -0.81
CA TYR A 102 -3.87 7.43 -0.49
C TYR A 102 -3.61 8.06 0.87
N LEU A 103 -4.29 9.16 1.20
CA LEU A 103 -4.22 9.78 2.53
C LEU A 103 -4.71 8.82 3.61
N MET A 104 -5.84 8.15 3.38
CA MET A 104 -6.38 7.17 4.31
C MET A 104 -5.44 5.97 4.49
N ALA A 105 -4.79 5.51 3.41
CA ALA A 105 -3.78 4.46 3.50
C ALA A 105 -2.57 4.91 4.32
N LEU A 106 -2.06 6.14 4.10
CA LEU A 106 -0.96 6.72 4.87
C LEU A 106 -1.31 6.82 6.36
N PHE A 107 -2.47 7.39 6.71
CA PHE A 107 -2.92 7.48 8.10
C PHE A 107 -3.10 6.12 8.76
N SER A 108 -3.67 5.15 8.04
CA SER A 108 -3.82 3.77 8.53
C SER A 108 -2.47 3.14 8.85
N MET A 109 -1.46 3.31 7.97
CA MET A 109 -0.11 2.82 8.19
C MET A 109 0.53 3.45 9.44
N LEU A 110 0.39 4.78 9.61
CA LEU A 110 0.93 5.49 10.78
C LEU A 110 0.25 5.04 12.08
N ILE A 111 -1.07 4.89 12.09
CA ILE A 111 -1.82 4.39 13.26
C ILE A 111 -1.35 2.98 13.64
N ILE A 112 -1.24 2.08 12.64
CA ILE A 112 -0.77 0.70 12.88
C ILE A 112 0.68 0.71 13.38
N ALA A 113 1.55 1.57 12.83
CA ALA A 113 2.93 1.73 13.28
C ALA A 113 3.01 2.18 14.76
N CYS A 114 2.19 3.17 15.14
CA CYS A 114 2.11 3.65 16.54
C CYS A 114 1.62 2.55 17.49
N ILE A 115 0.57 1.81 17.10
CA ILE A 115 0.05 0.70 17.93
C ILE A 115 1.09 -0.43 18.04
N ALA A 116 1.75 -0.78 16.94
CA ALA A 116 2.82 -1.79 16.93
C ALA A 116 4.01 -1.37 17.82
N TYR A 117 4.36 -0.09 17.82
CA TYR A 117 5.38 0.47 18.73
C TYR A 117 5.00 0.28 20.19
N ARG A 118 3.75 0.62 20.58
CA ARG A 118 3.23 0.42 21.95
C ARG A 118 3.18 -1.05 22.35
N LYS A 119 3.01 -1.97 21.39
CA LYS A 119 3.06 -3.41 21.61
C LYS A 119 4.49 -4.01 21.58
N ASN A 120 5.54 -3.17 21.62
CA ASN A 120 6.95 -3.57 21.54
C ASN A 120 7.34 -4.33 20.25
N LYS A 121 6.56 -4.24 19.19
CA LYS A 121 6.85 -4.83 17.86
C LYS A 121 7.72 -3.88 17.02
N ARG A 122 8.92 -3.58 17.50
CA ARG A 122 9.78 -2.52 16.96
C ARG A 122 10.12 -2.71 15.48
N ASN A 123 10.39 -3.94 15.03
CA ASN A 123 10.71 -4.20 13.61
C ASN A 123 9.54 -3.86 12.67
N ILE A 124 8.30 -4.19 13.08
CA ILE A 124 7.10 -3.88 12.31
C ILE A 124 6.84 -2.37 12.33
N SER A 125 6.94 -1.77 13.51
CA SER A 125 6.72 -0.33 13.69
C SER A 125 7.72 0.49 12.87
N SER A 126 9.03 0.23 12.99
CA SER A 126 10.06 0.95 12.23
C SER A 126 9.91 0.76 10.72
N GLY A 127 9.58 -0.46 10.27
CA GLY A 127 9.29 -0.72 8.86
C GLY A 127 8.09 0.06 8.35
N LEU A 128 7.00 0.13 9.11
CA LEU A 128 5.81 0.91 8.74
C LEU A 128 6.07 2.42 8.78
N PHE A 129 6.83 2.94 9.75
CA PHE A 129 7.21 4.37 9.77
C PHE A 129 8.06 4.74 8.57
N LEU A 130 9.07 3.92 8.24
CA LEU A 130 9.90 4.14 7.06
C LEU A 130 9.06 4.14 5.77
N THR A 131 8.17 3.17 5.62
CA THR A 131 7.28 3.06 4.46
C THR A 131 6.29 4.22 4.39
N SER A 132 5.76 4.67 5.52
CA SER A 132 4.89 5.85 5.60
C SER A 132 5.63 7.13 5.19
N PHE A 133 6.89 7.27 5.58
CA PHE A 133 7.74 8.39 5.16
C PHE A 133 7.99 8.38 3.65
N ILE A 134 8.36 7.22 3.08
CA ILE A 134 8.52 7.06 1.63
C ILE A 134 7.22 7.41 0.89
N PHE A 135 6.07 6.96 1.43
CA PHE A 135 4.77 7.24 0.82
C PHE A 135 4.40 8.71 0.88
N MET A 136 4.66 9.39 2.00
CA MET A 136 4.44 10.83 2.13
C MET A 136 5.26 11.62 1.11
N VAL A 137 6.55 11.28 0.94
CA VAL A 137 7.42 11.89 -0.08
C VAL A 137 6.90 11.60 -1.49
N SER A 138 6.46 10.36 -1.74
CA SER A 138 5.88 9.93 -3.02
C SER A 138 4.64 10.76 -3.38
N LEU A 139 3.71 10.93 -2.45
CA LEU A 139 2.51 11.76 -2.64
C LEU A 139 2.89 13.24 -2.88
N GLY A 140 3.92 13.74 -2.22
CA GLY A 140 4.45 15.07 -2.46
C GLY A 140 4.88 15.26 -3.92
N PHE A 141 5.65 14.34 -4.49
CA PHE A 141 6.06 14.39 -5.91
C PHE A 141 4.88 14.27 -6.87
N ARG A 142 3.87 13.48 -6.55
CA ARG A 142 2.63 13.40 -7.33
C ARG A 142 1.90 14.75 -7.39
N GLN A 143 1.79 15.44 -6.25
CA GLN A 143 1.13 16.75 -6.19
C GLN A 143 1.96 17.86 -6.85
N LEU A 144 3.28 17.83 -6.68
CA LEU A 144 4.19 18.77 -7.33
C LEU A 144 4.15 18.66 -8.86
N ASP A 145 3.86 17.48 -9.39
CA ASP A 145 3.78 17.26 -10.84
C ASP A 145 2.79 18.21 -11.52
N LEU A 146 1.65 18.50 -10.89
CA LEU A 146 0.65 19.45 -11.39
C LEU A 146 1.23 20.86 -11.61
N PHE A 147 2.22 21.26 -10.80
CA PHE A 147 2.84 22.59 -10.88
C PHE A 147 4.11 22.59 -11.74
N THR A 148 4.82 21.47 -11.81
CA THR A 148 6.12 21.38 -12.48
C THR A 148 6.02 21.00 -13.94
N CYS A 149 4.96 20.32 -14.38
CA CYS A 149 4.76 19.95 -15.80
C CYS A 149 4.77 21.14 -16.75
N ALA A 150 4.37 22.32 -16.30
CA ALA A 150 4.42 23.54 -17.11
C ALA A 150 5.86 24.09 -17.32
N GLN A 151 6.80 23.74 -16.45
CA GLN A 151 8.18 24.25 -16.47
C GLN A 151 9.19 23.20 -16.91
N PHE A 152 8.93 21.93 -16.62
CA PHE A 152 9.80 20.79 -16.93
C PHE A 152 9.00 19.76 -17.75
N SER A 153 9.41 19.53 -18.98
CA SER A 153 8.74 18.62 -19.92
C SER A 153 8.58 17.17 -19.43
N HIS A 154 9.41 16.74 -18.48
CA HIS A 154 9.37 15.38 -17.91
C HIS A 154 8.57 15.29 -16.61
N GLY A 155 8.16 16.42 -16.01
CA GLY A 155 7.45 16.44 -14.73
C GLY A 155 8.16 15.67 -13.59
N THR A 156 7.44 15.47 -12.49
CA THR A 156 7.92 14.68 -11.33
C THR A 156 7.17 13.36 -11.16
N HIS A 157 6.23 13.04 -12.03
CA HIS A 157 5.36 11.88 -11.95
C HIS A 157 6.13 10.53 -11.93
N TRP A 158 7.22 10.42 -12.69
CA TRP A 158 8.06 9.25 -12.72
C TRP A 158 8.73 8.95 -11.37
N ILE A 159 9.05 9.98 -10.56
CA ILE A 159 9.60 9.82 -9.20
C ILE A 159 8.56 9.18 -8.30
N TRP A 160 7.28 9.59 -8.43
CA TRP A 160 6.17 8.97 -7.70
C TRP A 160 6.07 7.47 -8.00
N HIS A 161 6.18 7.04 -9.25
CA HIS A 161 6.17 5.61 -9.62
C HIS A 161 7.33 4.83 -9.01
N ILE A 162 8.55 5.38 -9.02
CA ILE A 162 9.71 4.74 -8.40
C ILE A 162 9.50 4.58 -6.90
N LEU A 163 9.09 5.64 -6.22
CA LEU A 163 8.86 5.62 -4.78
C LEU A 163 7.73 4.66 -4.38
N ASN A 164 6.66 4.61 -5.17
CA ASN A 164 5.58 3.65 -4.96
C ASN A 164 6.04 2.20 -5.18
N SER A 165 6.92 1.94 -6.13
CA SER A 165 7.50 0.61 -6.34
C SER A 165 8.33 0.19 -5.12
N ILE A 166 9.13 1.10 -4.55
CA ILE A 166 9.89 0.86 -3.32
C ILE A 166 8.95 0.64 -2.14
N LEU A 167 7.90 1.45 -2.01
CA LEU A 167 6.86 1.33 -1.00
C LEU A 167 6.21 -0.06 -1.02
N LEU A 168 5.67 -0.46 -2.17
CA LEU A 168 5.00 -1.76 -2.35
C LEU A 168 5.95 -2.92 -2.07
N TYR A 169 7.18 -2.85 -2.57
CA TYR A 169 8.21 -3.85 -2.29
C TYR A 169 8.46 -3.98 -0.78
N THR A 170 8.65 -2.85 -0.09
CA THR A 170 8.96 -2.83 1.35
C THR A 170 7.79 -3.36 2.17
N LEU A 171 6.55 -3.00 1.84
CA LEU A 171 5.35 -3.52 2.50
C LEU A 171 5.23 -5.04 2.36
N VAL A 172 5.43 -5.58 1.16
CA VAL A 172 5.36 -7.03 0.93
C VAL A 172 6.49 -7.75 1.66
N VAL A 173 7.72 -7.21 1.63
CA VAL A 173 8.85 -7.75 2.39
C VAL A 173 8.57 -7.75 3.89
N LEU A 174 8.06 -6.65 4.42
CA LEU A 174 7.70 -6.54 5.84
C LEU A 174 6.66 -7.61 6.23
N PHE A 175 5.69 -7.88 5.34
CA PHE A 175 4.71 -8.94 5.55
C PHE A 175 5.32 -10.34 5.50
N ILE A 176 6.23 -10.62 4.56
CA ILE A 176 6.91 -11.92 4.44
C ILE A 176 7.85 -12.18 5.62
N GLU A 177 8.62 -11.16 6.03
CA GLU A 177 9.69 -11.30 7.04
C GLU A 177 9.18 -11.17 8.49
N ARG A 178 7.90 -10.81 8.69
CA ARG A 178 7.37 -10.69 10.06
C ARG A 178 7.65 -11.94 10.89
N LYS A 179 8.11 -11.74 12.08
CA LYS A 179 8.15 -12.80 13.11
C LYS A 179 6.80 -12.78 13.84
N ILE A 180 6.05 -13.87 13.75
CA ILE A 180 4.92 -14.12 14.63
C ILE A 180 5.54 -14.72 15.89
N ARG A 181 5.37 -14.06 17.03
CA ARG A 181 5.72 -14.62 18.34
C ARG A 181 4.55 -15.42 18.87
#